data_5f3b6ba9ad497a665661285005551e81
#
_entry.id   5f3b6ba9ad497a665661285005551e81
#
_cell.length_a   1.000
_cell.length_b   1.000
_cell.length_c   1.000
_cell.angle_alpha   90.00
_cell.angle_beta   90.00
_cell.angle_gamma   90.00
#
_symmetry.space_group_name_H-M   'P 1'
#
loop_
_entity.id
_entity.type
_entity.pdbx_description
1 polymer ?
#
loop_
_entity_poly.entity_id
_entity_poly.type
_entity_poly.pdbx_seq_one_letter_code
_entity_poly.pdbx_strand_id
1 'polypeptide(L)'
;MTLPDQDFDYIIVGAGSAGCVLANRLSADPDNRVLLLEAGGSDMSPWIHIPVGYFKTMHNPATDWCYVTEPDEGIASRQLQWPRGKVLGGSSSLNGLLYVRGQPQDYDRWAAMGNRGWSFEEVLPYFKKSEDQERGADAYHGVGGPLKVSDLRLRRPIADYFIEAATQVGIPFNEDYNGAQQEGVGYFQQTAHKGFRWSTAKGFLRPAKKRSNLTVLTKAHTTRILFEGSTAVGVEYLKRSQLHQVRARQEVVLSAGAIGSPQILQLSGIGARALLDKVGIPTIKDLPGVGQNLQDHLQIRLVYKTSQRTLNDEVNNIFKRGWVGLQYLLNRTGPLTLAASQVAIFTKSNPAAERPDIQFHMQPLSADKPGDGAHKFSAFTSSVCQLRPYSRGYLAIESKDPLAHPVIHPGYLSDERDQQVAIDGIKVARRIAEAPALARHIIDEYVPGYQYQSDAELLDAARHHSQTIYHPTSTCKMGHDDMAVVDERLRVHGVRRLRVVDASIMPKIVSGNTNAPTIMIAEKASDMILEDAGALT
;
A
#
# COMPACT_ATOMS: atom_id res chain seq x y z
N MET A 1 -28.19 -13.08 2.69
CA MET A 1 -29.07 -12.52 1.67
C MET A 1 -28.57 -13.10 0.35
N THR A 2 -29.37 -13.86 -0.35
CA THR A 2 -29.18 -14.17 -1.77
C THR A 2 -29.60 -12.91 -2.51
N LEU A 3 -28.80 -12.45 -3.47
CA LEU A 3 -29.24 -11.38 -4.36
C LEU A 3 -30.46 -11.90 -5.12
N PRO A 4 -31.56 -11.15 -5.25
CA PRO A 4 -32.55 -11.44 -6.27
C PRO A 4 -31.88 -11.40 -7.64
N ASP A 5 -32.50 -12.00 -8.64
CA ASP A 5 -32.07 -11.97 -10.06
C ASP A 5 -32.04 -10.51 -10.57
N GLN A 6 -31.00 -9.77 -10.20
CA GLN A 6 -30.88 -8.34 -10.44
C GLN A 6 -29.55 -8.05 -11.13
N ASP A 7 -29.63 -7.49 -12.30
CA ASP A 7 -28.48 -6.93 -12.99
C ASP A 7 -28.02 -5.64 -12.31
N PHE A 8 -26.71 -5.46 -12.23
CA PHE A 8 -26.07 -4.21 -11.79
C PHE A 8 -25.46 -3.49 -12.99
N ASP A 9 -25.35 -2.18 -12.92
CA ASP A 9 -24.62 -1.44 -13.94
C ASP A 9 -23.12 -1.68 -13.79
N TYR A 10 -22.62 -1.57 -12.56
CA TYR A 10 -21.23 -1.77 -12.23
C TYR A 10 -21.04 -2.83 -11.14
N ILE A 11 -20.10 -3.74 -11.38
CA ILE A 11 -19.64 -4.70 -10.37
C ILE A 11 -18.20 -4.37 -10.03
N ILE A 12 -17.94 -3.99 -8.77
CA ILE A 12 -16.63 -3.68 -8.23
C ILE A 12 -16.16 -4.88 -7.40
N VAL A 13 -15.00 -5.43 -7.74
CA VAL A 13 -14.41 -6.59 -7.07
C VAL A 13 -13.27 -6.14 -6.15
N GLY A 14 -13.48 -6.29 -4.84
CA GLY A 14 -12.56 -5.86 -3.78
C GLY A 14 -12.96 -4.51 -3.17
N ALA A 15 -13.27 -4.51 -1.87
CA ALA A 15 -13.58 -3.30 -1.09
C ALA A 15 -12.32 -2.73 -0.40
N GLY A 16 -11.20 -2.72 -1.12
CA GLY A 16 -9.95 -2.12 -0.68
C GLY A 16 -9.92 -0.60 -0.83
N SER A 17 -8.70 -0.04 -0.86
CA SER A 17 -8.49 1.42 -0.98
C SER A 17 -9.17 1.99 -2.21
N ALA A 18 -9.03 1.35 -3.37
CA ALA A 18 -9.65 1.79 -4.62
C ALA A 18 -11.15 1.47 -4.66
N GLY A 19 -11.54 0.22 -4.35
CA GLY A 19 -12.94 -0.19 -4.48
C GLY A 19 -13.91 0.59 -3.60
N CYS A 20 -13.49 1.04 -2.41
CA CYS A 20 -14.30 1.92 -1.56
C CYS A 20 -14.53 3.30 -2.21
N VAL A 21 -13.55 3.84 -2.91
CA VAL A 21 -13.66 5.11 -3.66
C VAL A 21 -14.61 4.92 -4.83
N LEU A 22 -14.38 3.92 -5.67
CA LEU A 22 -15.23 3.59 -6.81
C LEU A 22 -16.69 3.40 -6.39
N ALA A 23 -16.94 2.61 -5.35
CA ALA A 23 -18.29 2.39 -4.83
C ALA A 23 -18.96 3.70 -4.40
N ASN A 24 -18.20 4.61 -3.77
CA ASN A 24 -18.72 5.92 -3.39
C ASN A 24 -19.03 6.78 -4.62
N ARG A 25 -18.12 6.86 -5.60
CA ARG A 25 -18.24 7.77 -6.74
C ARG A 25 -19.29 7.29 -7.73
N LEU A 26 -19.25 6.01 -8.13
CA LEU A 26 -20.18 5.46 -9.11
C LEU A 26 -21.64 5.41 -8.60
N SER A 27 -21.84 5.16 -7.30
CA SER A 27 -23.18 5.19 -6.70
C SER A 27 -23.67 6.60 -6.33
N ALA A 28 -22.90 7.66 -6.61
CA ALA A 28 -23.35 9.03 -6.39
C ALA A 28 -24.52 9.40 -7.31
N ASP A 29 -24.52 8.87 -8.52
CA ASP A 29 -25.65 8.89 -9.43
C ASP A 29 -26.66 7.81 -8.98
N PRO A 30 -27.91 8.18 -8.64
CA PRO A 30 -28.93 7.24 -8.17
C PRO A 30 -29.38 6.24 -9.25
N ASP A 31 -29.19 6.54 -10.51
CA ASP A 31 -29.56 5.68 -11.64
C ASP A 31 -28.56 4.53 -11.83
N ASN A 32 -27.34 4.66 -11.33
CA ASN A 32 -26.32 3.62 -11.37
C ASN A 32 -26.52 2.60 -10.24
N ARG A 33 -26.85 1.37 -10.58
CA ARG A 33 -26.90 0.25 -9.63
C ARG A 33 -25.51 -0.38 -9.46
N VAL A 34 -24.92 -0.22 -8.30
CA VAL A 34 -23.54 -0.63 -8.01
C VAL A 34 -23.50 -1.80 -7.02
N LEU A 35 -22.76 -2.85 -7.37
CA LEU A 35 -22.42 -3.96 -6.49
C LEU A 35 -20.94 -3.89 -6.12
N LEU A 36 -20.65 -3.92 -4.82
CA LEU A 36 -19.30 -4.05 -4.28
C LEU A 36 -19.16 -5.41 -3.60
N LEU A 37 -18.23 -6.24 -4.09
CA LEU A 37 -17.89 -7.55 -3.54
C LEU A 37 -16.61 -7.47 -2.70
N GLU A 38 -16.63 -8.07 -1.51
CA GLU A 38 -15.46 -8.18 -0.62
C GLU A 38 -15.33 -9.61 -0.10
N ALA A 39 -14.15 -10.19 -0.29
CA ALA A 39 -13.85 -11.55 0.17
C ALA A 39 -13.83 -11.65 1.70
N GLY A 40 -13.37 -10.61 2.37
CA GLY A 40 -13.29 -10.53 3.81
C GLY A 40 -14.58 -10.10 4.50
N GLY A 41 -14.46 -9.87 5.81
CA GLY A 41 -15.55 -9.43 6.67
C GLY A 41 -15.74 -7.91 6.74
N SER A 42 -16.57 -7.48 7.68
CA SER A 42 -16.76 -6.07 8.01
C SER A 42 -15.59 -5.52 8.84
N ASP A 43 -15.42 -4.19 8.82
CA ASP A 43 -14.41 -3.45 9.58
C ASP A 43 -14.82 -3.15 11.04
N MET A 44 -15.63 -4.01 11.67
CA MET A 44 -16.18 -3.74 13.01
C MET A 44 -15.19 -4.00 14.16
N SER A 45 -14.07 -4.67 13.90
CA SER A 45 -13.08 -4.94 14.95
C SER A 45 -12.53 -3.62 15.52
N PRO A 46 -12.53 -3.40 16.84
CA PRO A 46 -11.96 -2.20 17.46
C PRO A 46 -10.50 -1.97 17.09
N TRP A 47 -9.74 -3.04 16.89
CA TRP A 47 -8.32 -2.97 16.53
C TRP A 47 -8.07 -2.35 15.16
N ILE A 48 -9.04 -2.40 14.23
CA ILE A 48 -8.96 -1.70 12.97
C ILE A 48 -9.00 -0.17 13.18
N HIS A 49 -9.80 0.29 14.14
CA HIS A 49 -10.02 1.73 14.35
C HIS A 49 -8.97 2.39 15.25
N ILE A 50 -8.27 1.61 16.09
CA ILE A 50 -7.16 2.09 16.90
C ILE A 50 -5.91 2.17 16.00
N PRO A 51 -5.23 3.34 15.87
CA PRO A 51 -4.09 3.48 14.97
C PRO A 51 -3.02 2.40 15.12
N VAL A 52 -2.55 2.14 16.33
CA VAL A 52 -1.54 1.09 16.60
C VAL A 52 -2.09 -0.33 16.47
N GLY A 53 -3.40 -0.49 16.32
CA GLY A 53 -4.07 -1.80 16.28
C GLY A 53 -3.68 -2.69 15.10
N TYR A 54 -2.94 -2.15 14.11
CA TYR A 54 -2.41 -2.95 12.99
C TYR A 54 -1.55 -4.12 13.48
N PHE A 55 -0.86 -4.04 14.61
CA PHE A 55 -0.17 -5.17 15.24
C PHE A 55 -1.08 -6.36 15.63
N LYS A 56 -2.39 -6.14 15.72
CA LYS A 56 -3.38 -7.18 16.04
C LYS A 56 -4.19 -7.65 14.84
N THR A 57 -4.15 -6.89 13.76
CA THR A 57 -4.91 -7.17 12.54
C THR A 57 -4.04 -7.77 11.44
N MET A 58 -2.76 -7.44 11.39
CA MET A 58 -1.76 -8.12 10.54
C MET A 58 -1.54 -9.55 11.03
N HIS A 59 -1.32 -10.47 10.09
CA HIS A 59 -1.13 -11.91 10.32
C HIS A 59 -2.33 -12.60 11.02
N ASN A 60 -3.49 -11.93 11.05
CA ASN A 60 -4.73 -12.49 11.57
C ASN A 60 -5.63 -12.92 10.40
N PRO A 61 -5.87 -14.23 10.17
CA PRO A 61 -6.67 -14.71 9.03
C PRO A 61 -8.09 -14.15 8.94
N ALA A 62 -8.61 -13.59 10.04
CA ALA A 62 -9.92 -12.93 10.06
C ALA A 62 -9.92 -11.57 9.33
N THR A 63 -8.75 -10.93 9.20
CA THR A 63 -8.59 -9.59 8.62
C THR A 63 -7.49 -9.49 7.58
N ASP A 64 -6.66 -10.52 7.44
CA ASP A 64 -5.48 -10.57 6.59
C ASP A 64 -5.53 -11.82 5.70
N TRP A 65 -5.07 -11.68 4.46
CA TRP A 65 -4.87 -12.81 3.54
C TRP A 65 -3.74 -13.72 3.97
N CYS A 66 -2.79 -13.22 4.78
CA CYS A 66 -1.62 -13.96 5.28
C CYS A 66 -0.76 -14.54 4.14
N TYR A 67 -0.56 -13.79 3.06
CA TYR A 67 0.34 -14.21 1.99
C TYR A 67 1.78 -14.37 2.46
N VAL A 68 2.49 -15.31 1.83
CA VAL A 68 3.92 -15.54 2.02
C VAL A 68 4.57 -15.58 0.64
N THR A 69 5.75 -14.98 0.50
CA THR A 69 6.51 -15.02 -0.76
C THR A 69 7.21 -16.36 -0.94
N GLU A 70 7.59 -16.67 -2.17
CA GLU A 70 8.56 -17.72 -2.42
C GLU A 70 9.93 -17.39 -1.81
N PRO A 71 10.79 -18.40 -1.60
CA PRO A 71 12.19 -18.17 -1.26
C PRO A 71 12.83 -17.26 -2.31
N ASP A 72 13.50 -16.18 -1.86
CA ASP A 72 14.10 -15.18 -2.75
C ASP A 72 15.62 -15.12 -2.51
N GLU A 73 16.40 -15.48 -3.52
CA GLU A 73 17.88 -15.57 -3.44
C GLU A 73 18.50 -14.21 -3.09
N GLY A 74 17.93 -13.11 -3.58
CA GLY A 74 18.42 -11.77 -3.30
C GLY A 74 18.37 -11.37 -1.84
N ILE A 75 17.55 -12.06 -1.04
CA ILE A 75 17.43 -11.88 0.40
C ILE A 75 17.76 -13.17 1.18
N ALA A 76 18.83 -13.87 0.77
CA ALA A 76 19.34 -15.08 1.41
C ALA A 76 18.31 -16.22 1.47
N SER A 77 17.58 -16.44 0.39
CA SER A 77 16.53 -17.47 0.26
C SER A 77 15.43 -17.40 1.34
N ARG A 78 15.21 -16.23 1.92
CA ARG A 78 14.15 -16.03 2.91
C ARG A 78 12.79 -15.88 2.25
N GLN A 79 11.77 -16.33 2.96
CA GLN A 79 10.37 -16.04 2.65
C GLN A 79 9.89 -14.89 3.54
N LEU A 80 9.15 -13.95 2.96
CA LEU A 80 8.59 -12.82 3.70
C LEU A 80 7.07 -12.95 3.81
N GLN A 81 6.55 -12.62 4.98
CA GLN A 81 5.11 -12.47 5.16
C GLN A 81 4.64 -11.16 4.52
N TRP A 82 3.59 -11.26 3.70
CA TRP A 82 3.02 -10.14 2.96
C TRP A 82 1.56 -9.88 3.37
N PRO A 83 1.31 -9.26 4.53
CA PRO A 83 -0.03 -8.96 4.99
C PRO A 83 -0.78 -8.07 3.99
N ARG A 84 -1.98 -8.51 3.62
CA ARG A 84 -2.95 -7.77 2.78
C ARG A 84 -4.32 -7.82 3.40
N GLY A 85 -5.01 -6.69 3.47
CA GLY A 85 -6.32 -6.62 4.11
C GLY A 85 -7.38 -7.49 3.44
N LYS A 86 -8.00 -8.39 4.21
CA LYS A 86 -9.16 -9.22 3.86
C LYS A 86 -10.37 -8.76 4.65
N VAL A 87 -10.79 -7.53 4.39
CA VAL A 87 -11.79 -6.81 5.19
C VAL A 87 -12.25 -5.56 4.43
N LEU A 88 -13.42 -5.00 4.74
CA LEU A 88 -13.83 -3.70 4.23
C LEU A 88 -12.75 -2.63 4.50
N GLY A 89 -12.39 -1.89 3.46
CA GLY A 89 -11.26 -0.97 3.46
C GLY A 89 -9.94 -1.62 3.02
N GLY A 90 -9.89 -2.94 2.89
CA GLY A 90 -8.69 -3.67 2.49
C GLY A 90 -7.48 -3.30 3.32
N SER A 91 -6.32 -3.12 2.66
CA SER A 91 -5.08 -2.76 3.36
C SER A 91 -5.12 -1.38 4.02
N SER A 92 -6.02 -0.44 3.65
CA SER A 92 -6.19 0.82 4.39
C SER A 92 -6.72 0.62 5.82
N SER A 93 -7.35 -0.53 6.10
CA SER A 93 -7.80 -0.93 7.43
C SER A 93 -6.69 -1.55 8.30
N LEU A 94 -5.56 -1.93 7.70
CA LEU A 94 -4.44 -2.63 8.37
C LEU A 94 -3.10 -1.89 8.29
N ASN A 95 -2.95 -0.91 7.40
CA ASN A 95 -1.67 -0.25 7.13
C ASN A 95 -1.16 0.61 8.31
N GLY A 96 0.07 1.12 8.17
CA GLY A 96 0.72 1.99 9.15
C GLY A 96 0.23 3.44 9.16
N LEU A 97 -0.84 3.80 8.46
CA LEU A 97 -1.50 5.11 8.37
C LEU A 97 -0.70 6.22 7.68
N LEU A 98 0.53 6.02 7.29
CA LEU A 98 1.37 7.09 6.73
C LEU A 98 0.78 7.63 5.42
N TYR A 99 0.70 8.96 5.32
CA TYR A 99 0.18 9.65 4.15
C TYR A 99 1.32 10.22 3.32
N VAL A 100 1.60 9.59 2.20
CA VAL A 100 2.65 9.97 1.25
C VAL A 100 2.11 9.84 -0.17
N ARG A 101 2.37 10.84 -1.02
CA ARG A 101 1.88 10.87 -2.41
C ARG A 101 2.90 10.37 -3.43
N GLY A 102 4.19 10.34 -3.09
CA GLY A 102 5.28 10.17 -4.03
C GLY A 102 5.81 11.52 -4.53
N GLN A 103 6.65 11.48 -5.55
CA GLN A 103 7.25 12.67 -6.17
C GLN A 103 6.46 13.07 -7.43
N PRO A 104 6.39 14.38 -7.77
CA PRO A 104 5.81 14.82 -9.04
C PRO A 104 6.36 14.06 -10.25
N GLN A 105 7.67 13.84 -10.28
CA GLN A 105 8.38 13.14 -11.36
C GLN A 105 7.99 11.65 -11.50
N ASP A 106 7.37 11.03 -10.51
CA ASP A 106 6.87 9.67 -10.64
C ASP A 106 5.71 9.63 -11.64
N TYR A 107 4.80 10.58 -11.54
CA TYR A 107 3.61 10.73 -12.40
C TYR A 107 3.98 11.28 -13.78
N ASP A 108 4.88 12.27 -13.84
CA ASP A 108 5.41 12.79 -15.11
C ASP A 108 6.11 11.69 -15.91
N ARG A 109 6.81 10.77 -15.22
CA ARG A 109 7.37 9.57 -15.83
C ARG A 109 6.29 8.62 -16.35
N TRP A 110 5.16 8.44 -15.63
CA TRP A 110 4.05 7.64 -16.14
C TRP A 110 3.51 8.23 -17.45
N ALA A 111 3.30 9.55 -17.50
CA ALA A 111 2.88 10.25 -18.71
C ALA A 111 3.91 10.11 -19.86
N ALA A 112 5.20 10.28 -19.55
CA ALA A 112 6.30 10.12 -20.52
C ALA A 112 6.42 8.68 -21.08
N MET A 113 5.91 7.68 -20.37
CA MET A 113 5.80 6.29 -20.87
C MET A 113 4.60 6.09 -21.82
N GLY A 114 3.91 7.16 -22.24
CA GLY A 114 2.78 7.13 -23.16
C GLY A 114 1.41 7.15 -22.49
N ASN A 115 1.35 7.16 -21.16
CA ASN A 115 0.08 7.16 -20.43
C ASN A 115 -0.46 8.60 -20.30
N ARG A 116 -1.19 9.07 -21.29
CA ARG A 116 -1.76 10.42 -21.33
C ARG A 116 -2.73 10.65 -20.19
N GLY A 117 -2.69 11.82 -19.59
CA GLY A 117 -3.56 12.17 -18.46
C GLY A 117 -2.98 11.76 -17.10
N TRP A 118 -1.74 11.25 -17.02
CA TRP A 118 -1.14 10.77 -15.77
C TRP A 118 0.08 11.57 -15.32
N SER A 119 0.30 12.80 -15.84
CA SER A 119 1.30 13.73 -15.30
C SER A 119 0.89 14.22 -13.89
N PHE A 120 1.85 14.75 -13.15
CA PHE A 120 1.57 15.26 -11.80
C PHE A 120 0.48 16.34 -11.79
N GLU A 121 0.54 17.29 -12.73
CA GLU A 121 -0.46 18.34 -12.87
C GLU A 121 -1.87 17.76 -13.08
N GLU A 122 -2.00 16.68 -13.86
CA GLU A 122 -3.27 16.04 -14.18
C GLU A 122 -3.80 15.15 -13.06
N VAL A 123 -2.95 14.64 -12.16
CA VAL A 123 -3.39 13.79 -11.03
C VAL A 123 -3.51 14.56 -9.71
N LEU A 124 -2.86 15.72 -9.56
CA LEU A 124 -2.94 16.54 -8.35
C LEU A 124 -4.37 16.91 -7.95
N PRO A 125 -5.29 17.27 -8.87
CA PRO A 125 -6.69 17.55 -8.54
C PRO A 125 -7.37 16.37 -7.83
N TYR A 126 -7.04 15.13 -8.18
CA TYR A 126 -7.63 13.93 -7.58
C TYR A 126 -7.07 13.64 -6.17
N PHE A 127 -5.80 13.97 -5.91
CA PHE A 127 -5.27 13.99 -4.56
C PHE A 127 -6.01 15.00 -3.69
N LYS A 128 -6.19 16.23 -4.18
CA LYS A 128 -6.92 17.30 -3.47
C LYS A 128 -8.41 16.96 -3.28
N LYS A 129 -9.06 16.34 -4.27
CA LYS A 129 -10.47 15.90 -4.22
C LYS A 129 -10.73 14.91 -3.09
N SER A 130 -9.77 14.01 -2.83
CA SER A 130 -9.91 13.00 -1.79
C SER A 130 -9.54 13.49 -0.39
N GLU A 131 -8.70 14.50 -0.27
CA GLU A 131 -8.05 14.93 0.97
C GLU A 131 -8.91 15.90 1.79
N ASP A 132 -8.83 15.73 3.12
CA ASP A 132 -9.23 16.74 4.09
C ASP A 132 -8.05 16.98 5.04
N GLN A 133 -7.20 17.93 4.64
CA GLN A 133 -5.94 18.26 5.28
C GLN A 133 -6.18 19.09 6.55
N GLU A 134 -5.67 18.62 7.71
CA GLU A 134 -5.81 19.31 9.00
C GLU A 134 -5.14 20.69 9.01
N ARG A 135 -4.05 20.86 8.22
CA ARG A 135 -3.29 22.12 8.11
C ARG A 135 -3.95 23.15 7.20
N GLY A 136 -5.02 22.79 6.48
CA GLY A 136 -5.73 23.66 5.55
C GLY A 136 -5.44 23.37 4.08
N ALA A 137 -6.10 24.12 3.20
CA ALA A 137 -5.92 24.03 1.75
C ALA A 137 -4.79 24.95 1.28
N ASP A 138 -4.06 24.50 0.26
CA ASP A 138 -3.05 25.29 -0.45
C ASP A 138 -2.95 24.87 -1.92
N ALA A 139 -1.82 25.19 -2.60
CA ALA A 139 -1.57 24.79 -3.97
C ALA A 139 -1.56 23.26 -4.14
N TYR A 140 -1.09 22.53 -3.14
CA TYR A 140 -0.91 21.07 -3.17
C TYR A 140 -1.99 20.31 -2.39
N HIS A 141 -2.62 20.91 -1.39
CA HIS A 141 -3.53 20.26 -0.44
C HIS A 141 -4.99 20.66 -0.63
N GLY A 142 -5.89 19.69 -0.35
CA GLY A 142 -7.33 19.88 -0.34
C GLY A 142 -7.94 19.80 1.06
N VAL A 143 -9.13 20.38 1.24
CA VAL A 143 -9.96 20.26 2.44
C VAL A 143 -11.36 19.83 2.06
N GLY A 144 -12.07 19.23 3.02
CA GLY A 144 -13.46 18.78 2.82
C GLY A 144 -13.59 17.45 2.09
N GLY A 145 -12.49 16.85 1.64
CA GLY A 145 -12.50 15.51 1.07
C GLY A 145 -12.80 14.41 2.09
N PRO A 146 -13.12 13.20 1.65
CA PRO A 146 -13.51 12.12 2.55
C PRO A 146 -12.34 11.50 3.33
N LEU A 147 -11.08 11.68 2.89
CA LEU A 147 -9.88 11.15 3.53
C LEU A 147 -9.29 12.17 4.50
N LYS A 148 -9.44 11.95 5.80
CA LYS A 148 -8.83 12.81 6.82
C LYS A 148 -7.34 12.57 6.91
N VAL A 149 -6.55 13.64 6.80
CA VAL A 149 -5.09 13.66 6.96
C VAL A 149 -4.73 14.58 8.11
N SER A 150 -3.99 14.08 9.08
CA SER A 150 -3.65 14.83 10.30
C SER A 150 -2.20 14.65 10.71
N ASP A 151 -1.73 15.57 11.53
CA ASP A 151 -0.45 15.48 12.21
C ASP A 151 -0.46 14.39 13.29
N LEU A 152 0.73 13.97 13.73
CA LEU A 152 0.87 13.01 14.82
C LEU A 152 0.41 13.62 16.15
N ARG A 153 -0.43 12.89 16.87
CA ARG A 153 -0.92 13.32 18.19
C ARG A 153 0.07 13.06 19.34
N LEU A 154 1.12 12.34 19.08
CA LEU A 154 2.20 12.06 20.04
C LEU A 154 3.54 12.15 19.31
N ARG A 155 4.44 12.95 19.84
CA ARG A 155 5.85 13.03 19.43
C ARG A 155 6.73 12.59 20.59
N ARG A 156 7.85 11.95 20.27
CA ARG A 156 8.82 11.48 21.28
C ARG A 156 10.12 12.27 21.14
N PRO A 157 10.80 12.63 22.25
CA PRO A 157 12.05 13.39 22.18
C PRO A 157 13.12 12.78 21.27
N ILE A 158 13.20 11.45 21.22
CA ILE A 158 14.14 10.74 20.33
C ILE A 158 13.86 11.05 18.85
N ALA A 159 12.61 11.37 18.47
CA ALA A 159 12.26 11.77 17.12
C ALA A 159 12.76 13.19 16.81
N ASP A 160 12.71 14.11 17.78
CA ASP A 160 13.28 15.46 17.61
C ASP A 160 14.80 15.39 17.46
N TYR A 161 15.48 14.57 18.27
CA TYR A 161 16.93 14.35 18.14
C TYR A 161 17.29 13.71 16.79
N PHE A 162 16.45 12.82 16.26
CA PHE A 162 16.66 12.21 14.95
C PHE A 162 16.51 13.24 13.83
N ILE A 163 15.54 14.15 13.90
CA ILE A 163 15.36 15.25 12.94
C ILE A 163 16.57 16.19 13.01
N GLU A 164 17.00 16.59 14.21
CA GLU A 164 18.17 17.44 14.38
C GLU A 164 19.44 16.78 13.82
N ALA A 165 19.65 15.49 14.09
CA ALA A 165 20.78 14.72 13.57
C ALA A 165 20.78 14.67 12.05
N ALA A 166 19.63 14.46 11.42
CA ALA A 166 19.50 14.46 9.97
C ALA A 166 19.86 15.86 9.39
N THR A 167 19.45 16.94 10.04
CA THR A 167 19.83 18.30 9.59
C THR A 167 21.33 18.59 9.77
N GLN A 168 21.95 18.05 10.83
CA GLN A 168 23.40 18.16 11.06
C GLN A 168 24.23 17.48 9.97
N VAL A 169 23.70 16.44 9.32
CA VAL A 169 24.39 15.78 8.18
C VAL A 169 23.98 16.34 6.81
N GLY A 170 23.29 17.49 6.79
CA GLY A 170 22.98 18.24 5.57
C GLY A 170 21.64 17.88 4.90
N ILE A 171 20.77 17.09 5.54
CA ILE A 171 19.42 16.82 5.04
C ILE A 171 18.52 17.98 5.47
N PRO A 172 17.87 18.74 4.56
CA PRO A 172 17.07 19.89 4.94
C PRO A 172 15.84 19.50 5.76
N PHE A 173 15.44 20.36 6.70
CA PHE A 173 14.13 20.19 7.33
C PHE A 173 13.02 20.44 6.31
N ASN A 174 12.03 19.55 6.27
CA ASN A 174 10.89 19.66 5.39
C ASN A 174 9.60 19.34 6.17
N GLU A 175 8.79 20.35 6.38
CA GLU A 175 7.52 20.18 7.07
C GLU A 175 6.46 19.51 6.21
N ASP A 176 6.58 19.64 4.87
CA ASP A 176 5.62 19.11 3.90
C ASP A 176 6.29 18.41 2.72
N TYR A 177 6.52 17.12 2.87
CA TYR A 177 7.07 16.27 1.80
C TYR A 177 6.03 15.87 0.73
N ASN A 178 4.77 16.27 0.86
CA ASN A 178 3.71 16.12 -0.15
C ASN A 178 3.45 17.42 -0.93
N GLY A 179 4.19 18.48 -0.64
CA GLY A 179 4.14 19.79 -1.30
C GLY A 179 5.03 19.88 -2.55
N ALA A 180 5.66 21.04 -2.72
CA ALA A 180 6.50 21.34 -3.89
C ALA A 180 7.74 20.43 -4.02
N GLN A 181 8.31 20.00 -2.90
CA GLN A 181 9.52 19.17 -2.85
C GLN A 181 9.35 18.07 -1.81
N GLN A 182 9.79 16.86 -2.16
CA GLN A 182 9.75 15.74 -1.23
C GLN A 182 11.00 15.68 -0.35
N GLU A 183 12.17 16.14 -0.84
CA GLU A 183 13.46 16.02 -0.15
C GLU A 183 13.45 16.69 1.22
N GLY A 184 13.94 15.97 2.22
CA GLY A 184 14.12 16.50 3.56
C GLY A 184 13.69 15.55 4.67
N VAL A 185 13.78 16.03 5.91
CA VAL A 185 13.39 15.33 7.14
C VAL A 185 12.27 16.08 7.84
N GLY A 186 11.25 15.34 8.27
CA GLY A 186 10.11 15.90 9.02
C GLY A 186 9.23 14.83 9.66
N TYR A 187 8.22 15.26 10.39
CA TYR A 187 7.24 14.34 10.94
C TYR A 187 6.28 13.81 9.86
N PHE A 188 5.95 12.53 9.92
CA PHE A 188 4.89 11.99 9.08
C PHE A 188 3.53 12.61 9.41
N GLN A 189 2.72 12.76 8.36
CA GLN A 189 1.27 12.89 8.49
C GLN A 189 0.60 11.53 8.36
N GLN A 190 -0.59 11.40 8.92
CA GLN A 190 -1.29 10.12 9.01
C GLN A 190 -2.74 10.21 8.56
N THR A 191 -3.26 9.12 7.99
CA THR A 191 -4.68 8.96 7.68
C THR A 191 -5.46 8.62 8.96
N ALA A 192 -5.64 9.64 9.81
CA ALA A 192 -6.34 9.52 11.10
C ALA A 192 -7.15 10.80 11.40
N HIS A 193 -8.14 10.66 12.25
CA HIS A 193 -8.94 11.79 12.75
C HIS A 193 -9.33 11.57 14.20
N LYS A 194 -9.04 12.56 15.06
CA LYS A 194 -9.37 12.55 16.50
C LYS A 194 -8.93 11.25 17.19
N GLY A 195 -7.71 10.76 16.86
CA GLY A 195 -7.12 9.56 17.44
C GLY A 195 -7.64 8.24 16.90
N PHE A 196 -8.45 8.23 15.84
CA PHE A 196 -8.90 7.02 15.15
C PHE A 196 -8.28 6.91 13.75
N ARG A 197 -7.97 5.68 13.33
CA ARG A 197 -7.69 5.36 11.93
C ARG A 197 -8.82 5.86 11.03
N TRP A 198 -8.45 6.43 9.88
CA TRP A 198 -9.39 6.85 8.85
C TRP A 198 -9.17 6.08 7.55
N SER A 199 -9.65 4.81 7.54
CA SER A 199 -9.58 3.92 6.37
C SER A 199 -10.53 4.40 5.26
N THR A 200 -10.35 3.87 4.05
CA THR A 200 -11.27 4.14 2.93
C THR A 200 -12.68 3.59 3.19
N ALA A 201 -12.81 2.49 3.92
CA ALA A 201 -14.12 2.04 4.38
C ALA A 201 -14.82 3.12 5.22
N LYS A 202 -14.09 3.80 6.09
CA LYS A 202 -14.64 4.84 6.96
C LYS A 202 -14.90 6.15 6.22
N GLY A 203 -13.96 6.60 5.39
CA GLY A 203 -14.05 7.87 4.66
C GLY A 203 -15.01 7.81 3.47
N PHE A 204 -14.93 6.78 2.66
CA PHE A 204 -15.66 6.68 1.41
C PHE A 204 -16.87 5.75 1.48
N LEU A 205 -16.68 4.50 1.94
CA LEU A 205 -17.73 3.50 1.84
C LEU A 205 -18.88 3.73 2.84
N ARG A 206 -18.57 4.06 4.09
CA ARG A 206 -19.58 4.23 5.15
C ARG A 206 -20.64 5.27 4.81
N PRO A 207 -20.31 6.47 4.29
CA PRO A 207 -21.32 7.42 3.82
C PRO A 207 -22.17 6.87 2.66
N ALA A 208 -21.54 6.19 1.68
CA ALA A 208 -22.20 5.67 0.49
C ALA A 208 -23.14 4.48 0.79
N LYS A 209 -22.86 3.67 1.81
CA LYS A 209 -23.71 2.52 2.21
C LYS A 209 -25.14 2.86 2.56
N LYS A 210 -25.48 4.14 2.74
CA LYS A 210 -26.84 4.61 2.98
C LYS A 210 -27.66 4.73 1.69
N ARG A 211 -27.03 4.69 0.53
CA ARG A 211 -27.67 4.83 -0.78
C ARG A 211 -28.35 3.51 -1.16
N SER A 212 -29.58 3.59 -1.66
CA SER A 212 -30.40 2.43 -2.05
C SER A 212 -29.86 1.71 -3.29
N ASN A 213 -29.10 2.41 -4.13
CA ASN A 213 -28.52 1.91 -5.36
C ASN A 213 -27.12 1.26 -5.16
N LEU A 214 -26.57 1.25 -3.93
CA LEU A 214 -25.32 0.57 -3.60
C LEU A 214 -25.56 -0.69 -2.78
N THR A 215 -25.19 -1.84 -3.33
CA THR A 215 -25.18 -3.13 -2.61
C THR A 215 -23.75 -3.52 -2.24
N VAL A 216 -23.52 -3.82 -0.97
CA VAL A 216 -22.19 -4.26 -0.48
C VAL A 216 -22.31 -5.69 0.08
N LEU A 217 -21.61 -6.63 -0.53
CA LEU A 217 -21.53 -8.01 -0.07
C LEU A 217 -20.16 -8.30 0.50
N THR A 218 -20.11 -8.69 1.77
CA THR A 218 -18.92 -9.22 2.45
C THR A 218 -18.94 -10.74 2.48
N LYS A 219 -17.77 -11.35 2.70
CA LYS A 219 -17.58 -12.82 2.64
C LYS A 219 -18.07 -13.38 1.29
N ALA A 220 -17.79 -12.63 0.23
CA ALA A 220 -18.10 -12.94 -1.15
C ALA A 220 -16.79 -12.96 -1.94
N HIS A 221 -16.18 -14.12 -2.04
CA HIS A 221 -14.90 -14.32 -2.70
C HIS A 221 -15.11 -14.49 -4.20
N THR A 222 -14.72 -13.52 -5.02
CA THR A 222 -14.79 -13.60 -6.47
C THR A 222 -13.85 -14.68 -6.98
N THR A 223 -14.38 -15.64 -7.74
CA THR A 223 -13.64 -16.80 -8.26
C THR A 223 -13.16 -16.56 -9.68
N ARG A 224 -13.98 -15.88 -10.51
CA ARG A 224 -13.64 -15.52 -11.90
C ARG A 224 -14.59 -14.48 -12.47
N ILE A 225 -14.17 -13.90 -13.59
CA ILE A 225 -14.99 -13.04 -14.44
C ILE A 225 -15.74 -13.92 -15.44
N LEU A 226 -16.99 -13.57 -15.76
CA LEU A 226 -17.82 -14.23 -16.76
C LEU A 226 -17.73 -13.46 -18.07
N PHE A 227 -17.59 -14.21 -19.18
CA PHE A 227 -17.42 -13.65 -20.52
C PHE A 227 -18.45 -14.16 -21.52
N GLU A 228 -18.85 -13.27 -22.45
CA GLU A 228 -19.48 -13.58 -23.72
C GLU A 228 -18.55 -13.12 -24.84
N GLY A 229 -17.85 -14.10 -25.46
CA GLY A 229 -16.71 -13.82 -26.33
C GLY A 229 -15.60 -13.09 -25.57
N SER A 230 -15.23 -11.88 -26.03
CA SER A 230 -14.26 -11.00 -25.35
C SER A 230 -14.88 -9.93 -24.47
N THR A 231 -16.17 -10.01 -24.15
CA THR A 231 -16.89 -9.02 -23.33
C THR A 231 -17.13 -9.58 -21.94
N ALA A 232 -16.66 -8.88 -20.91
CA ALA A 232 -16.99 -9.20 -19.53
C ALA A 232 -18.48 -8.87 -19.28
N VAL A 233 -19.22 -9.86 -18.78
CA VAL A 233 -20.68 -9.76 -18.56
C VAL A 233 -21.09 -9.94 -17.10
N GLY A 234 -20.14 -10.20 -16.22
CA GLY A 234 -20.39 -10.39 -14.79
C GLY A 234 -19.26 -11.11 -14.08
N VAL A 235 -19.54 -11.58 -12.89
CA VAL A 235 -18.59 -12.33 -12.07
C VAL A 235 -19.25 -13.53 -11.40
N GLU A 236 -18.43 -14.54 -11.12
CA GLU A 236 -18.77 -15.65 -10.25
C GLU A 236 -18.07 -15.45 -8.91
N TYR A 237 -18.78 -15.71 -7.83
CA TYR A 237 -18.24 -15.59 -6.48
C TYR A 237 -18.73 -16.70 -5.55
N LEU A 238 -17.88 -17.06 -4.59
CA LEU A 238 -18.16 -18.04 -3.54
C LEU A 238 -18.66 -17.31 -2.29
N LYS A 239 -19.83 -17.71 -1.78
CA LYS A 239 -20.36 -17.23 -0.50
C LYS A 239 -21.02 -18.38 0.24
N ARG A 240 -20.62 -18.59 1.52
CA ARG A 240 -21.10 -19.72 2.34
C ARG A 240 -20.97 -21.06 1.62
N SER A 241 -19.82 -21.30 0.95
CA SER A 241 -19.53 -22.52 0.19
C SER A 241 -20.46 -22.77 -1.01
N GLN A 242 -21.22 -21.77 -1.44
CA GLN A 242 -22.06 -21.83 -2.64
C GLN A 242 -21.55 -20.84 -3.69
N LEU A 243 -21.50 -21.30 -4.95
CA LEU A 243 -21.20 -20.47 -6.09
C LEU A 243 -22.44 -19.66 -6.49
N HIS A 244 -22.21 -18.40 -6.76
CA HIS A 244 -23.21 -17.44 -7.23
C HIS A 244 -22.66 -16.73 -8.46
N GLN A 245 -23.56 -16.34 -9.36
CA GLN A 245 -23.22 -15.51 -10.49
C GLN A 245 -24.04 -14.23 -10.45
N VAL A 246 -23.48 -13.13 -10.94
CA VAL A 246 -24.13 -11.84 -11.05
C VAL A 246 -23.66 -11.14 -12.33
N ARG A 247 -24.60 -10.46 -13.02
CA ARG A 247 -24.34 -9.82 -14.31
C ARG A 247 -24.12 -8.31 -14.14
N ALA A 248 -23.22 -7.78 -14.98
CA ALA A 248 -22.95 -6.35 -15.13
C ALA A 248 -23.49 -5.87 -16.50
N ARG A 249 -24.30 -4.80 -16.49
CA ARG A 249 -24.81 -4.17 -17.72
C ARG A 249 -23.79 -3.26 -18.38
N GLN A 250 -22.96 -2.58 -17.59
CA GLN A 250 -21.94 -1.63 -18.07
C GLN A 250 -20.54 -2.25 -17.96
N GLU A 251 -19.96 -2.32 -16.75
CA GLU A 251 -18.59 -2.78 -16.57
C GLU A 251 -18.39 -3.63 -15.30
N VAL A 252 -17.39 -4.51 -15.36
CA VAL A 252 -16.73 -5.14 -14.22
C VAL A 252 -15.44 -4.39 -13.94
N VAL A 253 -15.22 -3.97 -12.69
CA VAL A 253 -14.02 -3.24 -12.26
C VAL A 253 -13.28 -4.06 -11.20
N LEU A 254 -12.09 -4.55 -11.55
CA LEU A 254 -11.23 -5.22 -10.59
C LEU A 254 -10.49 -4.20 -9.73
N SER A 255 -10.62 -4.34 -8.41
CA SER A 255 -9.96 -3.51 -7.39
C SER A 255 -9.45 -4.39 -6.24
N ALA A 256 -9.01 -5.62 -6.59
CA ALA A 256 -8.60 -6.62 -5.61
C ALA A 256 -7.12 -6.47 -5.17
N GLY A 257 -6.45 -5.39 -5.62
CA GLY A 257 -5.07 -5.07 -5.28
C GLY A 257 -4.05 -5.83 -6.11
N ALA A 258 -2.77 -5.48 -5.94
CA ALA A 258 -1.66 -5.97 -6.75
C ALA A 258 -1.46 -7.50 -6.71
N ILE A 259 -2.12 -8.21 -5.81
CA ILE A 259 -2.10 -9.68 -5.76
C ILE A 259 -3.40 -10.26 -6.31
N GLY A 260 -4.54 -9.79 -5.81
CA GLY A 260 -5.83 -10.38 -6.17
C GLY A 260 -6.28 -10.06 -7.60
N SER A 261 -6.00 -8.86 -8.13
CA SER A 261 -6.43 -8.50 -9.49
C SER A 261 -5.78 -9.35 -10.58
N PRO A 262 -4.43 -9.52 -10.62
CA PRO A 262 -3.82 -10.43 -11.58
C PRO A 262 -4.21 -11.89 -11.36
N GLN A 263 -4.40 -12.34 -10.11
CA GLN A 263 -4.88 -13.69 -9.82
C GLN A 263 -6.26 -13.95 -10.44
N ILE A 264 -7.20 -13.02 -10.26
CA ILE A 264 -8.56 -13.14 -10.82
C ILE A 264 -8.51 -13.10 -12.37
N LEU A 265 -7.67 -12.26 -12.98
CA LEU A 265 -7.48 -12.25 -14.42
C LEU A 265 -6.99 -13.60 -14.92
N GLN A 266 -5.94 -14.17 -14.32
CA GLN A 266 -5.40 -15.48 -14.70
C GLN A 266 -6.45 -16.60 -14.52
N LEU A 267 -7.18 -16.65 -13.40
CA LEU A 267 -8.26 -17.59 -13.15
C LEU A 267 -9.43 -17.44 -14.15
N SER A 268 -9.54 -16.29 -14.80
CA SER A 268 -10.56 -15.98 -15.80
C SER A 268 -10.10 -16.20 -17.23
N GLY A 269 -8.90 -16.77 -17.45
CA GLY A 269 -8.36 -17.01 -18.78
C GLY A 269 -7.70 -15.80 -19.45
N ILE A 270 -7.31 -14.78 -18.67
CA ILE A 270 -6.55 -13.60 -19.13
C ILE A 270 -5.16 -13.65 -18.52
N GLY A 271 -4.14 -13.90 -19.33
CA GLY A 271 -2.75 -14.04 -18.88
C GLY A 271 -1.88 -14.70 -19.93
N ALA A 272 -0.65 -15.01 -19.58
CA ALA A 272 0.26 -15.74 -20.48
C ALA A 272 -0.33 -17.11 -20.85
N ARG A 273 -0.50 -17.37 -22.14
CA ARG A 273 -1.06 -18.64 -22.66
C ARG A 273 -0.37 -19.85 -22.05
N ALA A 274 0.96 -19.86 -22.01
CA ALA A 274 1.73 -20.98 -21.48
C ALA A 274 1.42 -21.27 -19.99
N LEU A 275 1.16 -20.23 -19.17
CA LEU A 275 0.73 -20.40 -17.79
C LEU A 275 -0.68 -20.99 -17.71
N LEU A 276 -1.61 -20.44 -18.50
CA LEU A 276 -3.01 -20.88 -18.53
C LEU A 276 -3.14 -22.34 -18.99
N ASP A 277 -2.42 -22.71 -20.03
CA ASP A 277 -2.37 -24.09 -20.53
C ASP A 277 -1.80 -25.05 -19.48
N LYS A 278 -0.72 -24.66 -18.78
CA LYS A 278 -0.11 -25.45 -17.69
C LYS A 278 -1.12 -25.76 -16.58
N VAL A 279 -1.97 -24.79 -16.20
CA VAL A 279 -2.97 -24.98 -15.14
C VAL A 279 -4.32 -25.47 -15.66
N GLY A 280 -4.48 -25.64 -16.97
CA GLY A 280 -5.69 -26.17 -17.61
C GLY A 280 -6.86 -25.17 -17.64
N ILE A 281 -6.58 -23.87 -17.76
CA ILE A 281 -7.58 -22.80 -17.91
C ILE A 281 -7.64 -22.39 -19.40
N PRO A 282 -8.82 -22.43 -20.03
CA PRO A 282 -8.97 -21.96 -21.41
C PRO A 282 -8.58 -20.48 -21.56
N THR A 283 -7.74 -20.16 -22.55
CA THR A 283 -7.31 -18.79 -22.81
C THR A 283 -8.41 -17.99 -23.48
N ILE A 284 -8.92 -16.96 -22.80
CA ILE A 284 -9.82 -15.95 -23.36
C ILE A 284 -8.99 -14.87 -24.08
N LYS A 285 -7.93 -14.40 -23.42
CA LYS A 285 -6.99 -13.41 -23.96
C LYS A 285 -5.57 -13.74 -23.54
N ASP A 286 -4.70 -13.95 -24.51
CA ASP A 286 -3.26 -14.02 -24.26
C ASP A 286 -2.75 -12.63 -23.96
N LEU A 287 -2.35 -12.41 -22.69
CA LEU A 287 -1.89 -11.12 -22.14
C LEU A 287 -0.75 -11.40 -21.17
N PRO A 288 0.48 -11.58 -21.67
CA PRO A 288 1.61 -12.11 -20.90
C PRO A 288 2.04 -11.22 -19.74
N GLY A 289 1.69 -9.92 -19.76
CA GLY A 289 2.01 -8.98 -18.68
C GLY A 289 1.24 -9.19 -17.39
N VAL A 290 0.15 -9.97 -17.40
CA VAL A 290 -0.64 -10.22 -16.17
C VAL A 290 0.19 -10.98 -15.15
N GLY A 291 0.38 -10.37 -13.99
CA GLY A 291 1.20 -10.90 -12.90
C GLY A 291 2.69 -10.57 -13.01
N GLN A 292 3.14 -10.00 -14.12
CA GLN A 292 4.55 -9.63 -14.34
C GLN A 292 4.86 -8.23 -13.82
N ASN A 293 6.16 -7.85 -13.79
CA ASN A 293 6.63 -6.52 -13.40
C ASN A 293 6.34 -6.14 -11.94
N LEU A 294 6.11 -7.12 -11.06
CA LEU A 294 5.91 -6.89 -9.64
C LEU A 294 7.04 -6.02 -9.07
N GLN A 295 6.67 -4.95 -8.38
CA GLN A 295 7.57 -4.04 -7.71
C GLN A 295 7.10 -3.86 -6.26
N ASP A 296 8.06 -3.77 -5.34
CA ASP A 296 7.80 -3.48 -3.92
C ASP A 296 8.99 -2.73 -3.32
N HIS A 297 8.76 -2.01 -2.24
CA HIS A 297 9.82 -1.37 -1.47
C HIS A 297 10.36 -2.35 -0.42
N LEU A 298 11.64 -2.72 -0.55
CA LEU A 298 12.38 -3.47 0.46
C LEU A 298 13.03 -2.49 1.44
N GLN A 299 12.75 -2.63 2.74
CA GLN A 299 13.39 -1.85 3.78
C GLN A 299 14.46 -2.66 4.51
N ILE A 300 15.56 -2.00 4.87
CA ILE A 300 16.59 -2.52 5.76
C ILE A 300 16.36 -1.89 7.12
N ARG A 301 16.28 -2.71 8.17
CA ARG A 301 15.97 -2.25 9.52
C ARG A 301 17.25 -2.12 10.32
N LEU A 302 17.58 -0.89 10.73
CA LEU A 302 18.62 -0.65 11.71
C LEU A 302 17.97 -0.40 13.07
N VAL A 303 18.46 -1.06 14.11
CA VAL A 303 17.95 -0.92 15.48
C VAL A 303 19.07 -0.40 16.37
N TYR A 304 18.82 0.71 17.04
CA TYR A 304 19.76 1.34 17.96
C TYR A 304 19.23 1.29 19.39
N LYS A 305 20.05 0.72 20.32
CA LYS A 305 19.81 0.85 21.74
C LYS A 305 20.04 2.29 22.17
N THR A 306 19.20 2.82 23.04
CA THR A 306 19.25 4.22 23.43
C THR A 306 19.09 4.41 24.93
N SER A 307 19.71 5.48 25.45
CA SER A 307 19.51 5.95 26.84
C SER A 307 18.16 6.66 27.03
N GLN A 308 17.46 7.01 25.94
CA GLN A 308 16.17 7.67 25.98
C GLN A 308 15.04 6.66 26.18
N ARG A 309 13.99 7.07 26.88
CA ARG A 309 12.76 6.28 27.01
C ARG A 309 12.06 6.16 25.66
N THR A 310 11.69 4.94 25.32
CA THR A 310 10.97 4.61 24.09
C THR A 310 9.64 3.92 24.40
N LEU A 311 8.89 3.57 23.37
CA LEU A 311 7.65 2.81 23.54
C LEU A 311 7.90 1.41 24.11
N ASN A 312 9.10 0.83 23.94
CA ASN A 312 9.48 -0.45 24.54
C ASN A 312 9.27 -0.43 26.08
N ASP A 313 9.65 0.68 26.74
CA ASP A 313 9.52 0.85 28.20
C ASP A 313 8.07 0.94 28.67
N GLU A 314 7.15 1.28 27.78
CA GLU A 314 5.73 1.42 28.09
C GLU A 314 4.97 0.12 27.83
N VAL A 315 5.23 -0.54 26.69
CA VAL A 315 4.50 -1.75 26.31
C VAL A 315 4.95 -2.99 27.09
N ASN A 316 6.15 -3.00 27.65
CA ASN A 316 6.66 -4.09 28.49
C ASN A 316 6.21 -3.99 29.97
N ASN A 317 5.61 -2.89 30.40
CA ASN A 317 5.14 -2.70 31.76
C ASN A 317 3.61 -2.79 31.83
N ILE A 318 3.06 -3.76 32.56
CA ILE A 318 1.62 -4.03 32.61
C ILE A 318 0.81 -2.85 33.18
N PHE A 319 1.33 -2.14 34.18
CA PHE A 319 0.65 -0.97 34.77
C PHE A 319 0.61 0.19 33.79
N LYS A 320 1.72 0.43 33.06
CA LYS A 320 1.78 1.46 32.02
C LYS A 320 0.86 1.11 30.84
N ARG A 321 0.76 -0.17 30.46
CA ARG A 321 -0.21 -0.62 29.43
C ARG A 321 -1.66 -0.31 29.82
N GLY A 322 -2.03 -0.56 31.10
CA GLY A 322 -3.35 -0.21 31.62
C GLY A 322 -3.62 1.30 31.54
N TRP A 323 -2.64 2.11 31.95
CA TRP A 323 -2.72 3.57 31.86
C TRP A 323 -2.84 4.08 30.43
N VAL A 324 -2.03 3.55 29.51
CA VAL A 324 -2.09 3.88 28.07
C VAL A 324 -3.48 3.57 27.49
N GLY A 325 -4.07 2.42 27.87
CA GLY A 325 -5.43 2.07 27.49
C GLY A 325 -6.46 3.05 28.00
N LEU A 326 -6.38 3.43 29.28
CA LEU A 326 -7.28 4.40 29.91
C LEU A 326 -7.15 5.80 29.30
N GLN A 327 -5.92 6.28 29.07
CA GLN A 327 -5.65 7.54 28.41
C GLN A 327 -6.28 7.60 27.01
N TYR A 328 -6.16 6.53 26.26
CA TYR A 328 -6.78 6.45 24.94
C TYR A 328 -8.31 6.42 25.02
N LEU A 329 -8.89 5.66 25.94
CA LEU A 329 -10.34 5.59 26.11
C LEU A 329 -10.96 6.95 26.46
N LEU A 330 -10.32 7.70 27.35
CA LEU A 330 -10.84 8.99 27.83
C LEU A 330 -10.56 10.14 26.85
N ASN A 331 -9.31 10.25 26.37
CA ASN A 331 -8.83 11.45 25.68
C ASN A 331 -8.46 11.24 24.22
N ARG A 332 -8.41 9.99 23.72
CA ARG A 332 -7.94 9.64 22.36
C ARG A 332 -6.52 10.18 22.10
N THR A 333 -5.63 10.07 23.10
CA THR A 333 -4.23 10.51 23.06
C THR A 333 -3.30 9.38 23.51
N GLY A 334 -1.99 9.62 23.41
CA GLY A 334 -0.98 8.68 23.87
C GLY A 334 -0.59 7.62 22.81
N PRO A 335 0.17 6.58 23.22
CA PRO A 335 0.80 5.63 22.34
C PRO A 335 -0.14 4.89 21.37
N LEU A 336 -1.39 4.68 21.75
CA LEU A 336 -2.37 4.00 20.87
C LEU A 336 -2.79 4.84 19.65
N THR A 337 -2.45 6.14 19.63
CA THR A 337 -2.73 7.02 18.47
C THR A 337 -1.60 7.05 17.44
N LEU A 338 -0.52 6.31 17.66
CA LEU A 338 0.66 6.36 16.80
C LEU A 338 0.45 5.61 15.49
N ALA A 339 0.93 6.22 14.42
CA ALA A 339 1.21 5.58 13.15
C ALA A 339 2.41 4.62 13.27
N ALA A 340 2.71 3.89 12.19
CA ALA A 340 3.84 2.96 12.18
C ALA A 340 5.19 3.66 12.38
N SER A 341 5.32 4.92 11.97
CA SER A 341 6.56 5.68 12.08
C SER A 341 6.27 7.13 12.46
N GLN A 342 7.23 7.80 13.10
CA GLN A 342 7.11 9.20 13.47
C GLN A 342 7.81 10.15 12.51
N VAL A 343 9.04 9.83 12.08
CA VAL A 343 9.84 10.70 11.23
C VAL A 343 10.03 10.07 9.87
N ALA A 344 9.83 10.88 8.83
CA ALA A 344 10.19 10.63 7.45
C ALA A 344 11.51 11.31 7.12
N ILE A 345 12.35 10.64 6.34
CA ILE A 345 13.39 11.31 5.54
C ILE A 345 13.23 10.85 4.10
N PHE A 346 13.27 11.79 3.18
CA PHE A 346 13.44 11.53 1.75
C PHE A 346 14.74 12.19 1.34
N THR A 347 15.71 11.42 0.89
CA THR A 347 17.04 11.94 0.54
C THR A 347 17.70 11.09 -0.54
N LYS A 348 18.85 11.51 -0.98
CA LYS A 348 19.68 10.78 -1.94
C LYS A 348 20.58 9.78 -1.24
N SER A 349 20.64 8.56 -1.77
CA SER A 349 21.56 7.52 -1.28
C SER A 349 23.02 7.95 -1.46
N ASN A 350 23.29 8.65 -2.57
CA ASN A 350 24.60 9.20 -2.90
C ASN A 350 24.44 10.55 -3.66
N PRO A 351 25.50 11.40 -3.72
CA PRO A 351 25.42 12.69 -4.37
C PRO A 351 25.11 12.66 -5.88
N ALA A 352 25.38 11.54 -6.56
CA ALA A 352 25.10 11.38 -8.00
C ALA A 352 23.64 11.08 -8.30
N ALA A 353 22.83 10.72 -7.29
CA ALA A 353 21.41 10.51 -7.49
C ALA A 353 20.74 11.81 -7.95
N GLU A 354 19.95 11.74 -9.02
CA GLU A 354 19.26 12.90 -9.60
C GLU A 354 18.29 13.54 -8.60
N ARG A 355 17.55 12.71 -7.86
CA ARG A 355 16.51 13.09 -6.89
C ARG A 355 16.46 12.10 -5.73
N PRO A 356 15.79 12.40 -4.60
CA PRO A 356 15.65 11.47 -3.50
C PRO A 356 15.27 10.06 -3.97
N ASP A 357 16.06 9.07 -3.62
CA ASP A 357 15.89 7.67 -4.03
C ASP A 357 15.81 6.70 -2.86
N ILE A 358 15.95 7.21 -1.62
CA ILE A 358 15.73 6.46 -0.38
C ILE A 358 14.76 7.20 0.55
N GLN A 359 14.00 6.41 1.30
CA GLN A 359 13.09 6.88 2.35
C GLN A 359 13.44 6.23 3.68
N PHE A 360 13.41 7.01 4.76
CA PHE A 360 13.52 6.48 6.12
C PHE A 360 12.17 6.48 6.83
N HIS A 361 12.01 5.47 7.68
CA HIS A 361 10.93 5.32 8.62
C HIS A 361 11.51 5.18 10.03
N MET A 362 11.49 6.25 10.81
CA MET A 362 11.94 6.21 12.20
C MET A 362 10.79 5.88 13.13
N GLN A 363 10.97 4.85 13.96
CA GLN A 363 10.01 4.38 14.95
C GLN A 363 10.64 4.42 16.35
N PRO A 364 10.04 5.06 17.36
CA PRO A 364 10.52 5.02 18.73
C PRO A 364 10.15 3.69 19.42
N LEU A 365 10.31 2.59 18.70
CA LEU A 365 9.99 1.21 19.07
C LEU A 365 10.93 0.26 18.35
N SER A 366 11.26 -0.86 18.97
CA SER A 366 11.98 -1.94 18.31
C SER A 366 11.42 -3.31 18.67
N ALA A 367 11.50 -4.23 17.71
CA ALA A 367 11.14 -5.64 17.81
C ALA A 367 11.97 -6.41 16.77
N ASP A 368 12.12 -7.73 16.91
CA ASP A 368 12.84 -8.55 15.93
C ASP A 368 12.12 -8.53 14.56
N LYS A 369 10.82 -8.70 14.55
CA LYS A 369 9.98 -8.63 13.35
C LYS A 369 8.73 -7.79 13.62
N PRO A 370 8.11 -7.20 12.58
CA PRO A 370 6.79 -6.59 12.71
C PRO A 370 5.77 -7.62 13.22
N GLY A 371 5.07 -7.29 14.31
CA GLY A 371 4.12 -8.20 14.97
C GLY A 371 4.67 -8.97 16.16
N ASP A 372 5.98 -9.07 16.31
CA ASP A 372 6.61 -9.64 17.51
C ASP A 372 6.48 -8.69 18.72
N GLY A 373 6.74 -9.20 19.91
CA GLY A 373 6.82 -8.39 21.12
C GLY A 373 7.98 -7.40 21.05
N ALA A 374 7.80 -6.21 21.66
CA ALA A 374 8.88 -5.22 21.74
C ALA A 374 10.07 -5.75 22.55
N HIS A 375 11.30 -5.39 22.15
CA HIS A 375 12.50 -5.69 22.91
C HIS A 375 12.38 -5.20 24.36
N LYS A 376 13.03 -5.90 25.31
CA LYS A 376 12.98 -5.57 26.74
C LYS A 376 13.90 -4.39 27.14
N PHE A 377 14.57 -3.79 26.19
CA PHE A 377 15.46 -2.64 26.35
C PHE A 377 14.92 -1.45 25.55
N SER A 378 15.32 -0.23 25.95
CA SER A 378 14.97 0.99 25.23
C SER A 378 15.73 1.04 23.91
N ALA A 379 15.01 1.15 22.80
CA ALA A 379 15.59 1.24 21.46
C ALA A 379 14.62 1.91 20.49
N PHE A 380 15.18 2.41 19.39
CA PHE A 380 14.40 2.88 18.25
C PHE A 380 14.85 2.14 16.96
N THR A 381 13.97 2.13 15.98
CA THR A 381 14.26 1.56 14.67
C THR A 381 14.35 2.69 13.65
N SER A 382 15.43 2.70 12.87
CA SER A 382 15.60 3.51 11.67
C SER A 382 15.60 2.58 10.45
N SER A 383 14.48 2.50 9.74
CA SER A 383 14.41 1.67 8.54
C SER A 383 14.63 2.53 7.31
N VAL A 384 15.47 2.06 6.39
CA VAL A 384 15.71 2.70 5.09
C VAL A 384 15.22 1.81 3.96
N CYS A 385 14.52 2.38 2.98
CA CYS A 385 14.11 1.66 1.78
C CYS A 385 14.44 2.46 0.52
N GLN A 386 14.76 1.72 -0.54
CA GLN A 386 14.88 2.27 -1.88
C GLN A 386 13.51 2.64 -2.43
N LEU A 387 13.38 3.82 -3.06
CA LEU A 387 12.12 4.32 -3.59
C LEU A 387 11.81 3.87 -5.01
N ARG A 388 12.81 3.56 -5.80
CA ARG A 388 12.67 3.21 -7.23
C ARG A 388 13.47 1.96 -7.59
N PRO A 389 13.02 0.77 -7.13
CA PRO A 389 13.75 -0.47 -7.39
C PRO A 389 13.80 -0.78 -8.90
N TYR A 390 14.93 -1.33 -9.32
CA TYR A 390 15.16 -1.90 -10.65
C TYR A 390 14.80 -3.39 -10.70
N SER A 391 14.96 -4.09 -9.60
CA SER A 391 14.56 -5.49 -9.43
C SER A 391 13.08 -5.69 -9.73
N ARG A 392 12.76 -6.80 -10.38
CA ARG A 392 11.39 -7.14 -10.81
C ARG A 392 11.04 -8.55 -10.37
N GLY A 393 9.81 -8.68 -9.92
CA GLY A 393 9.22 -9.95 -9.59
C GLY A 393 8.02 -10.29 -10.45
N TYR A 394 7.35 -11.35 -10.05
CA TYR A 394 6.13 -11.82 -10.71
C TYR A 394 5.17 -12.48 -9.72
N LEU A 395 3.94 -12.64 -10.18
CA LEU A 395 2.87 -13.38 -9.53
C LEU A 395 2.25 -14.35 -10.54
N ALA A 396 2.01 -15.59 -10.13
CA ALA A 396 1.41 -16.61 -10.98
C ALA A 396 0.50 -17.55 -10.19
N ILE A 397 -0.62 -17.97 -10.78
CA ILE A 397 -1.42 -19.08 -10.24
C ILE A 397 -0.74 -20.44 -10.51
N GLU A 398 -0.90 -21.40 -9.61
CA GLU A 398 -0.41 -22.77 -9.77
C GLU A 398 -1.53 -23.78 -10.02
N SER A 399 -2.76 -23.38 -9.80
CA SER A 399 -3.93 -24.21 -10.03
C SER A 399 -5.15 -23.34 -10.39
N LYS A 400 -6.23 -23.99 -10.79
CA LYS A 400 -7.55 -23.36 -11.02
C LYS A 400 -8.41 -23.24 -9.75
N ASP A 401 -7.88 -23.62 -8.59
CA ASP A 401 -8.56 -23.38 -7.30
C ASP A 401 -8.49 -21.90 -6.94
N PRO A 402 -9.62 -21.17 -6.91
CA PRO A 402 -9.62 -19.75 -6.60
C PRO A 402 -9.28 -19.45 -5.14
N LEU A 403 -9.26 -20.46 -4.26
CA LEU A 403 -8.90 -20.30 -2.85
C LEU A 403 -7.42 -20.54 -2.58
N ALA A 404 -6.69 -21.12 -3.54
CA ALA A 404 -5.24 -21.26 -3.45
C ALA A 404 -4.54 -19.90 -3.54
N HIS A 405 -3.53 -19.68 -2.71
CA HIS A 405 -2.68 -18.50 -2.84
C HIS A 405 -1.83 -18.61 -4.12
N PRO A 406 -1.61 -17.50 -4.83
CA PRO A 406 -0.70 -17.50 -5.96
C PRO A 406 0.76 -17.56 -5.48
N VAL A 407 1.65 -18.02 -6.34
CA VAL A 407 3.09 -17.81 -6.20
C VAL A 407 3.36 -16.31 -6.22
N ILE A 408 4.16 -15.83 -5.27
CA ILE A 408 4.59 -14.44 -5.19
C ILE A 408 6.12 -14.43 -5.11
N HIS A 409 6.77 -14.03 -6.19
CA HIS A 409 8.23 -13.93 -6.26
C HIS A 409 8.62 -12.46 -6.45
N PRO A 410 9.09 -11.76 -5.40
CA PRO A 410 9.42 -10.33 -5.49
C PRO A 410 10.68 -10.03 -6.31
N GLY A 411 11.67 -10.93 -6.31
CA GLY A 411 12.96 -10.74 -6.95
C GLY A 411 13.80 -9.62 -6.33
N TYR A 412 13.75 -9.47 -5.02
CA TYR A 412 14.47 -8.42 -4.30
C TYR A 412 15.98 -8.49 -4.53
N LEU A 413 16.61 -7.31 -4.63
CA LEU A 413 18.07 -7.16 -4.79
C LEU A 413 18.67 -8.00 -5.94
N SER A 414 17.86 -8.36 -6.94
CA SER A 414 18.32 -9.08 -8.12
C SER A 414 19.09 -8.18 -9.09
N ASP A 415 18.96 -6.86 -8.98
CA ASP A 415 19.69 -5.87 -9.76
C ASP A 415 20.79 -5.24 -8.91
N GLU A 416 22.02 -5.15 -9.44
CA GLU A 416 23.19 -4.60 -8.71
C GLU A 416 23.00 -3.13 -8.28
N ARG A 417 22.22 -2.36 -9.03
CA ARG A 417 21.89 -0.96 -8.65
C ARG A 417 21.09 -0.92 -7.36
N ASP A 418 20.20 -1.88 -7.13
CA ASP A 418 19.41 -1.97 -5.91
C ASP A 418 20.28 -2.41 -4.72
N GLN A 419 21.26 -3.30 -4.98
CA GLN A 419 22.24 -3.70 -3.99
C GLN A 419 23.09 -2.51 -3.55
N GLN A 420 23.54 -1.68 -4.49
CA GLN A 420 24.33 -0.48 -4.16
C GLN A 420 23.51 0.54 -3.35
N VAL A 421 22.25 0.81 -3.73
CA VAL A 421 21.38 1.71 -2.96
C VAL A 421 21.09 1.16 -1.56
N ALA A 422 21.01 -0.16 -1.38
CA ALA A 422 20.87 -0.79 -0.08
C ALA A 422 22.09 -0.53 0.82
N ILE A 423 23.29 -0.71 0.27
CA ILE A 423 24.58 -0.42 0.96
C ILE A 423 24.65 1.07 1.33
N ASP A 424 24.42 1.95 0.37
CA ASP A 424 24.49 3.41 0.57
C ASP A 424 23.44 3.88 1.59
N GLY A 425 22.24 3.29 1.58
CA GLY A 425 21.18 3.56 2.55
C GLY A 425 21.59 3.24 3.98
N ILE A 426 22.29 2.12 4.22
CA ILE A 426 22.87 1.79 5.55
C ILE A 426 23.91 2.82 5.95
N LYS A 427 24.81 3.20 5.03
CA LYS A 427 25.84 4.22 5.29
C LYS A 427 25.22 5.59 5.65
N VAL A 428 24.13 5.99 4.95
CA VAL A 428 23.38 7.22 5.31
C VAL A 428 22.76 7.10 6.69
N ALA A 429 22.15 5.97 7.03
CA ALA A 429 21.56 5.72 8.36
C ALA A 429 22.60 5.88 9.47
N ARG A 430 23.80 5.33 9.29
CA ARG A 430 24.91 5.44 10.25
C ARG A 430 25.42 6.85 10.38
N ARG A 431 25.58 7.60 9.29
CA ARG A 431 25.95 9.03 9.35
C ARG A 431 24.97 9.84 10.18
N ILE A 432 23.65 9.58 10.06
CA ILE A 432 22.62 10.24 10.87
C ILE A 432 22.78 9.82 12.34
N ALA A 433 23.01 8.55 12.62
CA ALA A 433 23.18 8.02 13.98
C ALA A 433 24.43 8.59 14.67
N GLU A 434 25.50 8.86 13.93
CA GLU A 434 26.77 9.40 14.40
C GLU A 434 26.75 10.92 14.60
N ALA A 435 25.71 11.62 14.12
CA ALA A 435 25.58 13.07 14.29
C ALA A 435 25.41 13.44 15.77
N PRO A 436 26.03 14.54 16.25
CA PRO A 436 26.10 14.87 17.68
C PRO A 436 24.76 14.89 18.40
N ALA A 437 23.70 15.36 17.76
CA ALA A 437 22.36 15.43 18.36
C ALA A 437 21.81 14.06 18.76
N LEU A 438 22.13 13.00 17.99
CA LEU A 438 21.62 11.66 18.21
C LEU A 438 22.66 10.72 18.85
N ALA A 439 23.94 10.82 18.48
CA ALA A 439 25.04 9.96 18.95
C ALA A 439 25.14 9.89 20.48
N ARG A 440 24.98 11.03 21.17
CA ARG A 440 25.00 11.10 22.65
C ARG A 440 23.90 10.28 23.34
N HIS A 441 22.89 9.83 22.59
CA HIS A 441 21.77 9.05 23.10
C HIS A 441 21.83 7.59 22.66
N ILE A 442 22.71 7.24 21.71
CA ILE A 442 22.90 5.87 21.25
C ILE A 442 23.89 5.15 22.18
N ILE A 443 23.52 3.94 22.58
CA ILE A 443 24.37 3.04 23.38
C ILE A 443 25.09 2.06 22.45
N ASP A 444 24.36 1.54 21.43
CA ASP A 444 24.86 0.48 20.57
C ASP A 444 24.00 0.37 19.31
N GLU A 445 24.57 -0.02 18.17
CA GLU A 445 23.84 -0.48 17.00
C GLU A 445 23.56 -1.98 17.17
N TYR A 446 22.32 -2.34 17.53
CA TYR A 446 21.93 -3.71 17.79
C TYR A 446 21.72 -4.54 16.51
N VAL A 447 21.18 -3.91 15.46
CA VAL A 447 20.96 -4.53 14.14
C VAL A 447 21.37 -3.51 13.07
N PRO A 448 22.17 -3.91 12.08
CA PRO A 448 22.86 -5.18 11.93
C PRO A 448 24.03 -5.34 12.90
N GLY A 449 24.55 -4.28 13.48
CA GLY A 449 25.69 -4.22 14.38
C GLY A 449 26.94 -3.66 13.68
N TYR A 450 27.78 -2.98 14.46
CA TYR A 450 28.98 -2.31 13.95
C TYR A 450 30.08 -3.24 13.41
N GLN A 451 29.94 -4.55 13.53
CA GLN A 451 30.87 -5.52 12.93
C GLN A 451 30.78 -5.57 11.39
N TYR A 452 29.66 -5.16 10.79
CA TYR A 452 29.48 -5.08 9.34
C TYR A 452 29.99 -3.73 8.84
N GLN A 453 31.15 -3.68 8.13
CA GLN A 453 31.78 -2.42 7.70
C GLN A 453 32.01 -2.33 6.21
N SER A 454 32.50 -3.39 5.57
CA SER A 454 32.72 -3.41 4.13
C SER A 454 31.41 -3.47 3.34
N ASP A 455 31.44 -3.03 2.09
CA ASP A 455 30.25 -3.06 1.21
C ASP A 455 29.69 -4.48 1.06
N ALA A 456 30.55 -5.48 1.01
CA ALA A 456 30.13 -6.88 0.95
C ALA A 456 29.40 -7.32 2.23
N GLU A 457 29.91 -6.93 3.40
CA GLU A 457 29.27 -7.22 4.69
C GLU A 457 27.97 -6.45 4.85
N LEU A 458 27.89 -5.18 4.41
CA LEU A 458 26.67 -4.39 4.44
C LEU A 458 25.59 -4.97 3.51
N LEU A 459 25.98 -5.47 2.33
CA LEU A 459 25.06 -6.16 1.45
C LEU A 459 24.55 -7.47 2.07
N ASP A 460 25.43 -8.25 2.71
CA ASP A 460 25.04 -9.45 3.43
C ASP A 460 24.05 -9.13 4.56
N ALA A 461 24.34 -8.10 5.36
CA ALA A 461 23.42 -7.60 6.37
C ALA A 461 22.07 -7.17 5.77
N ALA A 462 22.08 -6.47 4.64
CA ALA A 462 20.85 -6.09 3.94
C ALA A 462 20.04 -7.33 3.52
N ARG A 463 20.69 -8.36 2.99
CA ARG A 463 20.03 -9.62 2.61
C ARG A 463 19.37 -10.33 3.79
N HIS A 464 19.99 -10.31 4.97
CA HIS A 464 19.50 -11.01 6.16
C HIS A 464 18.50 -10.21 7.01
N HIS A 465 18.59 -8.87 7.04
CA HIS A 465 17.79 -8.01 7.93
C HIS A 465 16.73 -7.19 7.21
N SER A 466 16.58 -7.34 5.89
CA SER A 466 15.54 -6.63 5.13
C SER A 466 14.15 -7.23 5.34
N GLN A 467 13.14 -6.38 5.15
CA GLN A 467 11.73 -6.73 5.18
C GLN A 467 10.99 -5.91 4.11
N THR A 468 9.87 -6.40 3.64
CA THR A 468 8.95 -5.57 2.86
C THR A 468 8.40 -4.43 3.72
N ILE A 469 8.05 -3.28 3.10
CA ILE A 469 7.17 -2.29 3.72
C ILE A 469 5.75 -2.33 3.14
N TYR A 470 5.43 -3.45 2.48
CA TYR A 470 4.07 -3.80 2.09
C TYR A 470 3.48 -2.93 0.97
N HIS A 471 4.28 -2.58 -0.04
CA HIS A 471 3.90 -1.73 -1.17
C HIS A 471 3.87 -2.47 -2.54
N PRO A 472 3.36 -3.73 -2.66
CA PRO A 472 3.33 -4.41 -3.95
C PRO A 472 2.48 -3.64 -4.96
N THR A 473 3.02 -3.50 -6.18
CA THR A 473 2.40 -2.77 -7.29
C THR A 473 2.74 -3.42 -8.64
N SER A 474 2.18 -2.89 -9.70
CA SER A 474 2.68 -3.00 -11.08
C SER A 474 2.42 -4.34 -11.78
N THR A 475 1.64 -5.23 -11.19
CA THR A 475 1.33 -6.58 -11.69
C THR A 475 0.25 -6.62 -12.80
N CYS A 476 -0.37 -5.48 -13.08
CA CYS A 476 -1.28 -5.24 -14.21
C CYS A 476 -0.97 -3.88 -14.83
N LYS A 477 0.34 -3.62 -15.13
CA LYS A 477 0.81 -2.28 -15.49
C LYS A 477 0.03 -1.66 -16.63
N MET A 478 -0.23 -0.34 -16.54
CA MET A 478 -0.74 0.41 -17.66
C MET A 478 0.36 0.74 -18.66
N GLY A 479 0.00 0.84 -19.93
CA GLY A 479 0.92 1.15 -21.01
C GLY A 479 0.41 0.69 -22.36
N HIS A 480 1.31 0.76 -23.37
CA HIS A 480 1.04 0.40 -24.76
C HIS A 480 2.03 -0.64 -25.31
N ASP A 481 2.99 -1.08 -24.50
CA ASP A 481 3.93 -2.15 -24.88
C ASP A 481 3.31 -3.54 -24.71
N ASP A 482 3.97 -4.56 -25.26
CA ASP A 482 3.48 -5.95 -25.28
C ASP A 482 3.25 -6.55 -23.87
N MET A 483 3.83 -5.95 -22.83
CA MET A 483 3.66 -6.35 -21.45
C MET A 483 2.67 -5.45 -20.69
N ALA A 484 2.00 -4.52 -21.36
CA ALA A 484 0.94 -3.72 -20.76
C ALA A 484 -0.34 -4.55 -20.59
N VAL A 485 -1.00 -4.42 -19.46
CA VAL A 485 -2.24 -5.13 -19.13
C VAL A 485 -3.45 -4.23 -19.35
N VAL A 486 -3.32 -2.95 -19.05
CA VAL A 486 -4.38 -1.95 -19.24
C VAL A 486 -3.87 -0.75 -20.02
N ASP A 487 -4.78 -0.05 -20.70
CA ASP A 487 -4.51 1.23 -21.35
C ASP A 487 -4.51 2.40 -20.34
N GLU A 488 -4.28 3.62 -20.81
CA GLU A 488 -4.28 4.84 -19.98
C GLU A 488 -5.65 5.18 -19.37
N ARG A 489 -6.73 4.56 -19.87
CA ARG A 489 -8.06 4.63 -19.25
C ARG A 489 -8.37 3.42 -18.38
N LEU A 490 -7.35 2.61 -18.07
CA LEU A 490 -7.38 1.41 -17.21
C LEU A 490 -8.26 0.27 -17.74
N ARG A 491 -8.58 0.25 -19.04
CA ARG A 491 -9.31 -0.82 -19.71
C ARG A 491 -8.35 -1.97 -20.04
N VAL A 492 -8.76 -3.20 -19.77
CA VAL A 492 -7.94 -4.39 -20.09
C VAL A 492 -7.79 -4.57 -21.60
N HIS A 493 -6.54 -4.67 -22.08
CA HIS A 493 -6.26 -4.77 -23.50
C HIS A 493 -6.94 -5.98 -24.17
N GLY A 494 -7.70 -5.70 -25.25
CA GLY A 494 -8.39 -6.71 -26.04
C GLY A 494 -9.61 -7.37 -25.38
N VAL A 495 -10.07 -6.81 -24.26
CA VAL A 495 -11.27 -7.21 -23.52
C VAL A 495 -12.19 -6.01 -23.35
N ARG A 496 -13.49 -6.22 -23.56
CA ARG A 496 -14.49 -5.14 -23.40
C ARG A 496 -15.15 -5.20 -22.02
N ARG A 497 -15.56 -4.06 -21.50
CA ARG A 497 -16.29 -3.91 -20.22
C ARG A 497 -15.55 -4.44 -19.00
N LEU A 498 -14.21 -4.35 -19.01
CA LEU A 498 -13.35 -4.78 -17.92
C LEU A 498 -12.25 -3.75 -17.68
N ARG A 499 -12.12 -3.30 -16.45
CA ARG A 499 -11.01 -2.44 -15.99
C ARG A 499 -10.32 -3.05 -14.79
N VAL A 500 -9.06 -2.63 -14.59
CA VAL A 500 -8.32 -2.84 -13.34
C VAL A 500 -8.05 -1.47 -12.74
N VAL A 501 -8.47 -1.28 -11.50
CA VAL A 501 -8.35 0.01 -10.79
C VAL A 501 -7.84 -0.23 -9.37
N ASP A 502 -6.54 -0.35 -9.22
CA ASP A 502 -5.81 -0.45 -7.95
C ASP A 502 -4.30 -0.23 -8.17
N ALA A 503 -3.48 -0.55 -7.17
CA ALA A 503 -2.03 -0.35 -7.25
C ALA A 503 -1.34 -1.22 -8.32
N SER A 504 -1.99 -2.26 -8.84
CA SER A 504 -1.41 -3.13 -9.86
C SER A 504 -1.16 -2.42 -11.20
N ILE A 505 -1.91 -1.32 -11.46
CA ILE A 505 -1.82 -0.61 -12.75
C ILE A 505 -0.58 0.29 -12.86
N MET A 506 0.09 0.60 -11.77
CA MET A 506 1.27 1.48 -11.77
C MET A 506 2.33 0.92 -12.74
N PRO A 507 2.79 1.64 -13.77
CA PRO A 507 3.85 1.14 -14.65
C PRO A 507 5.20 1.09 -13.93
N LYS A 508 5.41 2.01 -13.00
CA LYS A 508 6.51 2.09 -12.03
C LYS A 508 5.94 2.47 -10.67
N ILE A 509 6.48 1.86 -9.62
CA ILE A 509 6.12 2.21 -8.25
C ILE A 509 6.46 3.69 -7.96
N VAL A 510 5.62 4.36 -7.19
CA VAL A 510 5.84 5.76 -6.76
C VAL A 510 6.88 5.85 -5.65
N SER A 511 7.52 7.00 -5.51
CA SER A 511 8.56 7.26 -4.50
C SER A 511 7.95 7.52 -3.11
N GLY A 512 7.32 6.49 -2.52
CA GLY A 512 6.69 6.55 -1.20
C GLY A 512 5.60 5.50 -0.98
N ASN A 513 4.82 5.70 0.09
CA ASN A 513 3.73 4.79 0.44
C ASN A 513 2.61 4.80 -0.61
N THR A 514 2.03 3.65 -0.90
CA THR A 514 1.17 3.46 -2.09
C THR A 514 -0.34 3.67 -1.85
N ASN A 515 -0.78 3.94 -0.61
CA ASN A 515 -2.21 4.05 -0.31
C ASN A 515 -2.85 5.32 -0.91
N ALA A 516 -2.24 6.50 -0.73
CA ALA A 516 -2.76 7.75 -1.30
C ALA A 516 -2.76 7.73 -2.84
N PRO A 517 -1.69 7.25 -3.53
CA PRO A 517 -1.72 7.03 -4.98
C PRO A 517 -2.83 6.08 -5.44
N THR A 518 -3.10 5.00 -4.71
CA THR A 518 -4.18 4.06 -5.04
C THR A 518 -5.56 4.74 -4.93
N ILE A 519 -5.77 5.61 -3.95
CA ILE A 519 -6.98 6.41 -3.81
C ILE A 519 -7.12 7.40 -4.98
N MET A 520 -6.03 8.09 -5.33
CA MET A 520 -5.98 9.00 -6.48
C MET A 520 -6.33 8.28 -7.80
N ILE A 521 -5.75 7.11 -8.04
CA ILE A 521 -6.06 6.25 -9.20
C ILE A 521 -7.56 5.97 -9.27
N ALA A 522 -8.19 5.63 -8.15
CA ALA A 522 -9.62 5.31 -8.11
C ALA A 522 -10.52 6.55 -8.28
N GLU A 523 -10.11 7.71 -7.77
CA GLU A 523 -10.81 8.97 -8.01
C GLU A 523 -10.82 9.31 -9.51
N LYS A 524 -9.65 9.24 -10.16
CA LYS A 524 -9.50 9.49 -11.59
C LYS A 524 -10.25 8.46 -12.44
N ALA A 525 -10.13 7.18 -12.10
CA ALA A 525 -10.82 6.10 -12.78
C ALA A 525 -12.35 6.24 -12.71
N SER A 526 -12.88 6.73 -11.60
CA SER A 526 -14.31 6.97 -11.45
C SER A 526 -14.83 7.98 -12.47
N ASP A 527 -14.09 9.08 -12.68
CA ASP A 527 -14.44 10.08 -13.67
C ASP A 527 -14.34 9.49 -15.10
N MET A 528 -13.27 8.73 -15.40
CA MET A 528 -13.09 8.04 -16.70
C MET A 528 -14.23 7.05 -17.00
N ILE A 529 -14.69 6.29 -16.01
CA ILE A 529 -15.80 5.33 -16.16
C ILE A 529 -17.10 6.04 -16.49
N LEU A 530 -17.41 7.13 -15.79
CA LEU A 530 -18.63 7.92 -16.00
C LEU A 530 -18.61 8.66 -17.35
N GLU A 531 -17.45 9.19 -17.76
CA GLU A 531 -17.27 9.80 -19.08
C GLU A 531 -17.49 8.79 -20.21
N ASP A 532 -16.91 7.59 -20.11
CA ASP A 532 -17.06 6.55 -21.14
C ASP A 532 -18.51 6.04 -21.22
N ALA A 533 -19.23 5.98 -20.10
CA ALA A 533 -20.65 5.63 -20.07
C ALA A 533 -21.52 6.70 -20.75
N GLY A 534 -21.24 7.99 -20.51
CA GLY A 534 -21.94 9.11 -21.15
C GLY A 534 -21.67 9.24 -22.65
N ALA A 535 -20.51 8.75 -23.13
CA ALA A 535 -20.17 8.73 -24.56
C ALA A 535 -20.87 7.59 -25.34
N LEU A 536 -21.41 6.60 -24.62
CA LEU A 536 -22.12 5.44 -25.18
C LEU A 536 -23.66 5.63 -25.23
N THR A 537 -24.19 6.65 -24.54
CA THR A 537 -25.59 7.06 -24.56
C THR A 537 -25.85 8.20 -25.53
#